data_1477f8a08194574316e869e354b2b5dc
#
_entry.id   1477f8a08194574316e869e354b2b5dc
#
_cell.length_a   1.000
_cell.length_b   1.000
_cell.length_c   1.000
_cell.angle_alpha   90.00
_cell.angle_beta   90.00
_cell.angle_gamma   90.00
#
_symmetry.space_group_name_H-M   'P 1'
#
loop_
_entity.id
_entity.type
_entity.pdbx_description
1 polymer ?
#
loop_
_entity_poly.entity_id
_entity_poly.type
_entity_poly.pdbx_seq_one_letter_code
_entity_poly.pdbx_strand_id
1 'polypeptide(L)'
;GGGGGGGGGGGGGGGGGGVGGGGGGGGGVSAMQKRYWFTDVHVRGHYPSAIQCYLKRKNISLDVTEEDLTDLANGCVDYIGFSYYMSFAVKGAEKAPTFDYNEAKDLVRNPYIATSDWGWQIDPMGLRYAMNWFNDRYELPLFIVENGFGAIDELESDGTINDTYRIAYLREHIEMMKEAVAYDGIDLMGYTPWGFIDLVSASTGEMKKRYGFIYVDKDNDGHGTLERRKKKSFAWYQQVIATNGEEL
;
A
#
# COMPACT_ATOMS: atom_id res chain seq x y z
N GLY A 1 28.95 24.35 -1.33
CA GLY A 1 27.74 24.20 -1.91
C GLY A 1 26.94 23.13 -1.26
N GLY A 2 25.80 23.34 -0.76
CA GLY A 2 24.91 22.36 -0.18
C GLY A 2 23.87 21.91 -1.19
N GLY A 3 23.88 20.67 -1.55
CA GLY A 3 22.82 20.05 -2.32
C GLY A 3 21.83 19.38 -1.38
N GLY A 4 20.68 19.99 -1.21
CA GLY A 4 19.56 19.39 -0.52
C GLY A 4 18.77 18.46 -1.45
N GLY A 5 18.95 17.17 -1.32
CA GLY A 5 18.12 16.17 -1.96
C GLY A 5 16.81 16.01 -1.19
N GLY A 6 15.75 16.61 -1.67
CA GLY A 6 14.41 16.36 -1.21
C GLY A 6 13.91 15.03 -1.73
N GLY A 7 14.02 13.99 -0.96
CA GLY A 7 13.37 12.72 -1.23
C GLY A 7 11.87 12.85 -0.99
N GLY A 8 11.12 13.09 -2.05
CA GLY A 8 9.68 12.98 -2.04
C GLY A 8 9.26 11.52 -1.89
N GLY A 9 9.04 11.10 -0.67
CA GLY A 9 8.38 9.85 -0.38
C GLY A 9 6.95 9.88 -0.89
N GLY A 10 6.76 9.44 -2.11
CA GLY A 10 5.44 9.18 -2.62
C GLY A 10 4.84 8.01 -1.86
N GLY A 11 4.06 8.31 -0.84
CA GLY A 11 3.22 7.33 -0.18
C GLY A 11 2.23 6.79 -1.20
N GLY A 12 2.61 5.74 -1.89
CA GLY A 12 1.73 4.99 -2.74
C GLY A 12 0.71 4.27 -1.87
N GLY A 13 -0.37 4.92 -1.52
CA GLY A 13 -1.51 4.26 -0.93
C GLY A 13 -2.08 3.27 -1.93
N GLY A 14 -1.73 2.00 -1.81
CA GLY A 14 -2.32 0.93 -2.55
C GLY A 14 -3.78 0.79 -2.17
N GLY A 15 -4.65 1.47 -2.89
CA GLY A 15 -6.07 1.29 -2.71
C GLY A 15 -6.55 0.08 -3.47
N GLY A 16 -7.03 -0.93 -2.78
CA GLY A 16 -7.82 -1.97 -3.38
C GLY A 16 -9.07 -1.37 -4.02
N GLY A 17 -9.24 -1.62 -5.31
CA GLY A 17 -10.45 -1.29 -5.99
C GLY A 17 -11.60 -2.11 -5.41
N GLY A 18 -12.65 -1.46 -4.96
CA GLY A 18 -13.86 -2.13 -4.56
C GLY A 18 -14.39 -2.99 -5.70
N VAL A 19 -14.63 -4.26 -5.41
CA VAL A 19 -15.38 -5.17 -6.25
C VAL A 19 -16.84 -4.75 -6.21
N GLY A 20 -17.17 -3.72 -6.98
CA GLY A 20 -18.53 -3.38 -7.27
C GLY A 20 -19.00 -4.23 -8.43
N GLY A 21 -19.74 -5.30 -8.14
CA GLY A 21 -20.52 -5.97 -9.15
C GLY A 21 -21.55 -4.99 -9.72
N GLY A 22 -21.50 -4.75 -11.00
CA GLY A 22 -22.53 -4.07 -11.75
C GLY A 22 -22.29 -2.58 -11.97
N GLY A 23 -21.73 -2.22 -13.12
CA GLY A 23 -21.99 -0.97 -13.79
C GLY A 23 -21.33 0.25 -13.16
N GLY A 24 -20.00 0.36 -13.22
CA GLY A 24 -19.48 1.57 -12.73
C GLY A 24 -18.08 1.91 -13.23
N GLY A 25 -17.97 2.79 -14.19
CA GLY A 25 -16.72 3.39 -14.62
C GLY A 25 -15.94 4.14 -13.53
N GLY A 26 -16.45 4.23 -12.27
CA GLY A 26 -15.82 4.96 -11.18
C GLY A 26 -14.47 4.41 -10.75
N GLY A 27 -14.39 3.12 -10.51
CA GLY A 27 -13.16 2.46 -10.12
C GLY A 27 -12.07 2.55 -11.20
N GLY A 28 -12.45 2.39 -12.47
CA GLY A 28 -11.54 2.48 -13.59
C GLY A 28 -10.98 3.89 -13.78
N VAL A 29 -11.83 4.92 -13.67
CA VAL A 29 -11.42 6.32 -13.82
C VAL A 29 -10.49 6.74 -12.68
N SER A 30 -10.80 6.37 -11.45
CA SER A 30 -9.96 6.64 -10.29
C SER A 30 -8.60 5.95 -10.40
N ALA A 31 -8.58 4.72 -10.89
CA ALA A 31 -7.35 3.99 -11.14
C ALA A 31 -6.47 4.71 -12.17
N MET A 32 -7.07 5.25 -13.25
CA MET A 32 -6.34 6.02 -14.26
C MET A 32 -5.72 7.28 -13.66
N GLN A 33 -6.45 8.00 -12.80
CA GLN A 33 -5.94 9.23 -12.20
C GLN A 33 -4.84 9.01 -11.20
N LYS A 34 -4.94 8.00 -10.35
CA LYS A 34 -4.09 7.87 -9.16
C LYS A 34 -3.01 6.82 -9.29
N ARG A 35 -3.21 5.82 -10.12
CA ARG A 35 -2.29 4.68 -10.24
C ARG A 35 -1.64 4.61 -11.59
N TYR A 36 -2.43 4.48 -12.65
CA TYR A 36 -1.89 4.27 -14.00
C TYR A 36 -1.09 5.45 -14.52
N TRP A 37 -1.33 6.67 -14.05
CA TRP A 37 -0.52 7.81 -14.43
C TRP A 37 0.97 7.54 -14.21
N PHE A 38 1.33 7.07 -13.03
CA PHE A 38 2.72 6.81 -12.70
C PHE A 38 3.20 5.46 -13.20
N THR A 39 2.45 4.40 -12.93
CA THR A 39 2.86 3.04 -13.29
C THR A 39 2.96 2.83 -14.80
N ASP A 40 2.05 3.39 -15.60
CA ASP A 40 2.15 3.31 -17.06
C ASP A 40 3.40 4.00 -17.58
N VAL A 41 3.77 5.15 -17.03
CA VAL A 41 4.99 5.85 -17.44
C VAL A 41 6.24 5.02 -17.09
N HIS A 42 6.30 4.49 -15.88
CA HIS A 42 7.45 3.70 -15.44
C HIS A 42 7.57 2.35 -16.18
N VAL A 43 6.44 1.71 -16.48
CA VAL A 43 6.43 0.38 -17.09
C VAL A 43 6.49 0.46 -18.63
N ARG A 44 5.83 1.46 -19.22
CA ARG A 44 5.69 1.57 -20.69
C ARG A 44 6.56 2.63 -21.33
N GLY A 45 7.22 3.46 -20.53
CA GLY A 45 8.11 4.50 -21.00
C GLY A 45 7.42 5.66 -21.72
N HIS A 46 6.11 5.82 -21.58
CA HIS A 46 5.37 6.92 -22.22
C HIS A 46 4.13 7.31 -21.43
N TYR A 47 3.67 8.55 -21.60
CA TYR A 47 2.42 9.02 -21.01
C TYR A 47 1.21 8.34 -21.69
N PRO A 48 0.28 7.75 -20.90
CA PRO A 48 -0.95 7.16 -21.44
C PRO A 48 -1.81 8.20 -22.18
N SER A 49 -2.51 7.78 -23.24
CA SER A 49 -3.37 8.66 -24.02
C SER A 49 -4.45 9.36 -23.17
N ALA A 50 -4.99 8.69 -22.15
CA ALA A 50 -5.96 9.28 -21.23
C ALA A 50 -5.38 10.48 -20.46
N ILE A 51 -4.12 10.38 -20.04
CA ILE A 51 -3.39 11.46 -19.36
C ILE A 51 -3.11 12.62 -20.31
N GLN A 52 -2.66 12.33 -21.51
CA GLN A 52 -2.44 13.36 -22.53
C GLN A 52 -3.73 14.12 -22.86
N CYS A 53 -4.86 13.42 -22.99
CA CYS A 53 -6.16 14.04 -23.18
C CYS A 53 -6.59 14.90 -21.97
N TYR A 54 -6.33 14.43 -20.75
CA TYR A 54 -6.60 15.19 -19.54
C TYR A 54 -5.80 16.48 -19.47
N LEU A 55 -4.50 16.42 -19.67
CA LEU A 55 -3.61 17.60 -19.68
C LEU A 55 -4.05 18.63 -20.72
N LYS A 56 -4.38 18.16 -21.94
CA LYS A 56 -4.88 19.02 -23.01
C LYS A 56 -6.18 19.72 -22.62
N ARG A 57 -7.15 19.01 -22.03
CA ARG A 57 -8.43 19.61 -21.57
C ARG A 57 -8.23 20.66 -20.47
N LYS A 58 -7.23 20.47 -19.63
CA LYS A 58 -6.90 21.37 -18.53
C LYS A 58 -5.98 22.51 -18.95
N ASN A 59 -5.56 22.57 -20.20
CA ASN A 59 -4.55 23.50 -20.71
C ASN A 59 -3.25 23.44 -19.88
N ILE A 60 -2.86 22.24 -19.45
CA ILE A 60 -1.60 21.99 -18.77
C ILE A 60 -0.58 21.54 -19.80
N SER A 61 0.50 22.30 -19.92
CA SER A 61 1.69 21.90 -20.68
C SER A 61 2.71 21.32 -19.72
N LEU A 62 3.26 20.17 -20.07
CA LEU A 62 4.43 19.64 -19.40
C LEU A 62 5.67 20.16 -20.15
N ASP A 63 6.64 20.62 -19.40
CA ASP A 63 7.96 20.99 -19.92
C ASP A 63 8.81 19.71 -20.07
N VAL A 64 8.48 18.95 -21.12
CA VAL A 64 9.11 17.66 -21.43
C VAL A 64 9.74 17.77 -22.81
N THR A 65 11.02 17.48 -22.89
CA THR A 65 11.81 17.50 -24.13
C THR A 65 11.77 16.17 -24.86
N GLU A 66 12.26 16.11 -26.09
CA GLU A 66 12.45 14.84 -26.83
C GLU A 66 13.50 13.94 -26.16
N GLU A 67 14.48 14.52 -25.47
CA GLU A 67 15.47 13.77 -24.68
C GLU A 67 14.80 13.10 -23.48
N ASP A 68 13.95 13.83 -22.74
CA ASP A 68 13.16 13.26 -21.62
C ASP A 68 12.26 12.10 -22.08
N LEU A 69 11.62 12.23 -23.25
CA LEU A 69 10.79 11.15 -23.79
C LEU A 69 11.62 9.93 -24.19
N THR A 70 12.84 10.15 -24.68
CA THR A 70 13.78 9.08 -25.00
C THR A 70 14.27 8.38 -23.73
N ASP A 71 14.58 9.14 -22.69
CA ASP A 71 14.99 8.60 -21.40
C ASP A 71 13.87 7.80 -20.73
N LEU A 72 12.63 8.29 -20.78
CA LEU A 72 11.47 7.54 -20.32
C LEU A 72 11.31 6.20 -21.07
N ALA A 73 11.44 6.21 -22.38
CA ALA A 73 11.30 5.00 -23.19
C ALA A 73 12.40 3.96 -22.92
N ASN A 74 13.61 4.43 -22.60
CA ASN A 74 14.75 3.58 -22.29
C ASN A 74 14.83 3.18 -20.80
N GLY A 75 14.12 3.88 -19.92
CA GLY A 75 14.18 3.72 -18.47
C GLY A 75 13.03 2.89 -17.88
N CYS A 76 12.43 1.99 -18.67
CA CYS A 76 11.35 1.13 -18.18
C CYS A 76 11.83 0.19 -17.06
N VAL A 77 10.94 -0.08 -16.11
CA VAL A 77 11.23 -0.93 -14.94
C VAL A 77 11.10 -2.42 -15.25
N ASP A 78 11.87 -3.25 -14.53
CA ASP A 78 11.85 -4.71 -14.67
C ASP A 78 10.86 -5.39 -13.71
N TYR A 79 10.38 -4.69 -12.68
CA TYR A 79 9.39 -5.17 -11.73
C TYR A 79 8.61 -4.01 -11.11
N ILE A 80 7.48 -4.30 -10.47
CA ILE A 80 6.64 -3.31 -9.81
C ILE A 80 6.71 -3.49 -8.29
N GLY A 81 7.26 -2.49 -7.59
CA GLY A 81 7.18 -2.37 -6.15
C GLY A 81 5.97 -1.56 -5.71
N PHE A 82 5.16 -2.08 -4.78
CA PHE A 82 4.01 -1.35 -4.28
C PHE A 82 3.76 -1.57 -2.78
N SER A 83 3.11 -0.59 -2.14
CA SER A 83 2.66 -0.66 -0.74
C SER A 83 1.17 -1.01 -0.69
N TYR A 84 0.79 -1.87 0.25
CA TYR A 84 -0.61 -2.19 0.50
C TYR A 84 -0.91 -2.15 1.99
N TYR A 85 -1.91 -1.38 2.41
CA TYR A 85 -2.34 -1.30 3.80
C TYR A 85 -3.84 -1.54 3.98
N MET A 86 -4.65 -1.12 3.01
CA MET A 86 -6.10 -1.15 3.11
C MET A 86 -6.76 -1.00 1.74
N SER A 87 -8.04 -1.33 1.68
CA SER A 87 -8.92 -0.97 0.57
C SER A 87 -9.77 0.26 0.91
N PHE A 88 -10.38 0.85 -0.11
CA PHE A 88 -11.30 1.96 0.03
C PHE A 88 -12.63 1.63 -0.63
N ALA A 89 -13.72 1.97 0.05
CA ALA A 89 -15.04 1.97 -0.56
C ALA A 89 -15.43 3.41 -0.94
N VAL A 90 -15.98 3.58 -2.12
CA VAL A 90 -16.47 4.87 -2.60
C VAL A 90 -17.96 4.79 -2.88
N LYS A 91 -18.68 5.87 -2.59
CA LYS A 91 -20.09 5.97 -2.93
C LYS A 91 -20.26 5.93 -4.45
N GLY A 92 -21.21 5.17 -4.93
CA GLY A 92 -21.57 5.16 -6.35
C GLY A 92 -21.98 6.55 -6.83
N ALA A 93 -21.46 6.98 -7.99
CA ALA A 93 -21.83 8.24 -8.59
C ALA A 93 -23.18 8.15 -9.26
N GLU A 94 -24.02 9.18 -9.13
CA GLU A 94 -25.31 9.28 -9.84
C GLU A 94 -25.12 9.44 -11.36
N LYS A 95 -23.97 9.98 -11.76
CA LYS A 95 -23.57 10.11 -13.16
C LYS A 95 -22.24 9.39 -13.38
N ALA A 96 -21.99 8.95 -14.60
CA ALA A 96 -20.72 8.36 -14.95
C ALA A 96 -19.57 9.30 -14.55
N PRO A 97 -18.60 8.83 -13.75
CA PRO A 97 -17.51 9.68 -13.28
C PRO A 97 -16.66 10.12 -14.47
N THR A 98 -16.22 11.36 -14.41
CA THR A 98 -15.25 11.92 -15.35
C THR A 98 -13.84 11.70 -14.84
N PHE A 99 -12.84 12.00 -15.64
CA PHE A 99 -11.44 11.95 -15.22
C PHE A 99 -11.12 12.96 -14.07
N ASP A 100 -11.98 13.91 -13.83
CA ASP A 100 -11.88 14.89 -12.73
C ASP A 100 -12.55 14.42 -11.44
N TYR A 101 -13.04 13.17 -11.39
CA TYR A 101 -13.67 12.60 -10.21
C TYR A 101 -12.71 12.58 -9.03
N ASN A 102 -13.11 13.12 -7.90
CA ASN A 102 -12.34 13.15 -6.67
C ASN A 102 -12.94 12.14 -5.66
N GLU A 103 -12.39 10.92 -5.64
CA GLU A 103 -12.87 9.85 -4.76
C GLU A 103 -12.73 10.19 -3.26
N ALA A 104 -11.79 11.08 -2.88
CA ALA A 104 -11.60 11.44 -1.48
C ALA A 104 -12.84 12.09 -0.84
N LYS A 105 -13.71 12.69 -1.66
CA LYS A 105 -14.97 13.28 -1.20
C LYS A 105 -16.10 12.26 -1.06
N ASP A 106 -15.96 11.10 -1.68
CA ASP A 106 -16.97 10.08 -1.78
C ASP A 106 -16.57 8.78 -1.03
N LEU A 107 -15.52 8.85 -0.20
CA LEU A 107 -15.14 7.73 0.63
C LEU A 107 -16.25 7.39 1.64
N VAL A 108 -16.59 6.12 1.71
CA VAL A 108 -17.54 5.57 2.66
C VAL A 108 -16.93 4.38 3.39
N ARG A 109 -17.41 4.13 4.61
CA ARG A 109 -17.03 2.93 5.34
C ARG A 109 -17.68 1.71 4.69
N ASN A 110 -16.90 0.66 4.45
CA ASN A 110 -17.44 -0.64 4.11
C ASN A 110 -17.96 -1.33 5.40
N PRO A 111 -19.27 -1.60 5.52
CA PRO A 111 -19.82 -2.19 6.74
C PRO A 111 -19.46 -3.67 6.94
N TYR A 112 -18.92 -4.33 5.90
CA TYR A 112 -18.61 -5.76 5.89
C TYR A 112 -17.15 -6.07 6.22
N ILE A 113 -16.30 -5.04 6.35
CA ILE A 113 -14.86 -5.18 6.60
C ILE A 113 -14.51 -4.51 7.92
N ALA A 114 -13.76 -5.20 8.78
CA ALA A 114 -13.23 -4.65 10.02
C ALA A 114 -12.24 -3.51 9.75
N THR A 115 -12.07 -2.64 10.74
CA THR A 115 -11.10 -1.54 10.65
C THR A 115 -10.17 -1.52 11.85
N SER A 116 -8.96 -0.98 11.64
CA SER A 116 -8.05 -0.63 12.73
C SER A 116 -8.58 0.54 13.54
N ASP A 117 -7.92 0.89 14.65
CA ASP A 117 -8.23 2.06 15.50
C ASP A 117 -8.18 3.38 14.72
N TRP A 118 -7.44 3.43 13.61
CA TRP A 118 -7.37 4.58 12.70
C TRP A 118 -8.38 4.50 11.54
N GLY A 119 -9.33 3.59 11.57
CA GLY A 119 -10.36 3.43 10.55
C GLY A 119 -9.85 2.80 9.24
N TRP A 120 -8.66 2.24 9.22
CA TRP A 120 -8.12 1.56 8.04
C TRP A 120 -8.75 0.19 7.88
N GLN A 121 -9.33 -0.06 6.73
CA GLN A 121 -9.99 -1.34 6.42
C GLN A 121 -8.98 -2.49 6.37
N ILE A 122 -9.26 -3.57 7.07
CA ILE A 122 -8.47 -4.80 7.07
C ILE A 122 -9.01 -5.68 5.95
N ASP A 123 -8.34 -5.65 4.80
CA ASP A 123 -8.82 -6.32 3.58
C ASP A 123 -7.72 -7.15 2.90
N PRO A 124 -7.46 -8.37 3.38
CA PRO A 124 -6.47 -9.26 2.78
C PRO A 124 -6.81 -9.63 1.33
N MET A 125 -8.10 -9.85 1.03
CA MET A 125 -8.56 -10.13 -0.34
C MET A 125 -8.27 -8.97 -1.29
N GLY A 126 -8.32 -7.74 -0.81
CA GLY A 126 -7.95 -6.56 -1.56
C GLY A 126 -6.48 -6.56 -1.99
N LEU A 127 -5.58 -7.16 -1.18
CA LEU A 127 -4.19 -7.36 -1.58
C LEU A 127 -4.06 -8.33 -2.76
N ARG A 128 -4.73 -9.50 -2.70
CA ARG A 128 -4.76 -10.45 -3.82
C ARG A 128 -5.34 -9.81 -5.09
N TYR A 129 -6.41 -9.04 -4.94
CA TYR A 129 -7.00 -8.28 -6.04
C TYR A 129 -6.01 -7.26 -6.63
N ALA A 130 -5.27 -6.53 -5.78
CA ALA A 130 -4.29 -5.55 -6.25
C ALA A 130 -3.15 -6.21 -7.04
N MET A 131 -2.67 -7.37 -6.60
CA MET A 131 -1.65 -8.14 -7.34
C MET A 131 -2.17 -8.59 -8.71
N ASN A 132 -3.37 -9.16 -8.78
CA ASN A 132 -3.99 -9.54 -10.05
C ASN A 132 -4.16 -8.34 -10.97
N TRP A 133 -4.57 -7.21 -10.43
CA TRP A 133 -4.78 -5.98 -11.16
C TRP A 133 -3.48 -5.42 -11.80
N PHE A 134 -2.35 -5.51 -11.12
CA PHE A 134 -1.05 -5.17 -11.70
C PHE A 134 -0.61 -6.20 -12.73
N ASN A 135 -0.77 -7.48 -12.44
CA ASN A 135 -0.40 -8.56 -13.34
C ASN A 135 -1.17 -8.50 -14.66
N ASP A 136 -2.50 -8.35 -14.61
CA ASP A 136 -3.35 -8.23 -15.81
C ASP A 136 -2.97 -7.08 -16.74
N ARG A 137 -2.38 -6.02 -16.17
CA ARG A 137 -2.02 -4.84 -16.94
C ARG A 137 -0.60 -4.86 -17.45
N TYR A 138 0.34 -5.43 -16.74
CA TYR A 138 1.75 -5.26 -16.99
C TYR A 138 2.53 -6.56 -17.18
N GLU A 139 2.05 -7.67 -16.65
CA GLU A 139 2.73 -8.97 -16.72
C GLU A 139 4.19 -8.91 -16.23
N LEU A 140 4.47 -8.08 -15.23
CA LEU A 140 5.79 -7.93 -14.61
C LEU A 140 5.82 -8.55 -13.22
N PRO A 141 7.01 -9.00 -12.76
CA PRO A 141 7.19 -9.43 -11.38
C PRO A 141 6.75 -8.34 -10.39
N LEU A 142 6.18 -8.75 -9.27
CA LEU A 142 5.68 -7.86 -8.22
C LEU A 142 6.52 -7.97 -6.95
N PHE A 143 6.69 -6.87 -6.23
CA PHE A 143 7.27 -6.84 -4.90
C PHE A 143 6.38 -6.02 -3.96
N ILE A 144 5.92 -6.60 -2.87
CA ILE A 144 5.21 -5.86 -1.83
C ILE A 144 6.25 -5.22 -0.91
N VAL A 145 6.52 -3.94 -1.13
CA VAL A 145 7.58 -3.21 -0.42
C VAL A 145 7.16 -2.73 0.96
N GLU A 146 5.85 -2.59 1.18
CA GLU A 146 5.28 -2.23 2.48
C GLU A 146 3.91 -2.85 2.68
N ASN A 147 3.70 -3.43 3.86
CA ASN A 147 2.42 -3.84 4.40
C ASN A 147 2.54 -3.89 5.92
N GLY A 148 1.52 -3.56 6.68
CA GLY A 148 1.60 -3.60 8.12
C GLY A 148 0.35 -3.09 8.82
N PHE A 149 0.27 -3.34 10.12
CA PHE A 149 -0.85 -3.01 10.96
C PHE A 149 -0.45 -2.04 12.07
N GLY A 150 -0.91 -0.79 11.96
CA GLY A 150 -0.75 0.20 13.01
C GLY A 150 -1.78 -0.02 14.11
N ALA A 151 -1.32 -0.24 15.34
CA ALA A 151 -2.16 -0.50 16.50
C ALA A 151 -1.61 0.20 17.75
N ILE A 152 -2.48 0.35 18.76
CA ILE A 152 -2.08 0.72 20.11
C ILE A 152 -1.68 -0.58 20.82
N ASP A 153 -0.38 -0.72 21.08
CA ASP A 153 0.13 -1.86 21.81
C ASP A 153 0.12 -1.59 23.31
N GLU A 154 -0.27 -2.57 24.09
CA GLU A 154 -0.27 -2.51 25.55
C GLU A 154 0.91 -3.29 26.12
N LEU A 155 1.60 -2.67 27.07
CA LEU A 155 2.64 -3.33 27.85
C LEU A 155 1.98 -4.00 29.05
N GLU A 156 1.99 -5.33 29.06
CA GLU A 156 1.43 -6.14 30.14
C GLU A 156 2.24 -6.00 31.44
N SER A 157 1.64 -6.35 32.57
CA SER A 157 2.29 -6.25 33.87
C SER A 157 3.56 -7.12 34.02
N ASP A 158 3.66 -8.18 33.24
CA ASP A 158 4.85 -9.05 33.16
C ASP A 158 5.91 -8.55 32.17
N GLY A 159 5.67 -7.40 31.56
CA GLY A 159 6.56 -6.79 30.56
C GLY A 159 6.46 -7.34 29.15
N THR A 160 5.47 -8.18 28.87
CA THR A 160 5.20 -8.70 27.53
C THR A 160 4.29 -7.76 26.71
N ILE A 161 4.29 -7.90 25.40
CA ILE A 161 3.35 -7.24 24.49
C ILE A 161 2.68 -8.34 23.64
N ASN A 162 1.37 -8.53 23.90
CA ASN A 162 0.58 -9.58 23.28
C ASN A 162 -0.17 -9.09 22.04
N ASP A 163 0.56 -8.82 20.98
CA ASP A 163 0.05 -8.25 19.73
C ASP A 163 -0.51 -9.29 18.74
N THR A 164 -1.40 -10.16 19.22
CA THR A 164 -2.05 -11.22 18.40
C THR A 164 -2.85 -10.67 17.22
N TYR A 165 -3.41 -9.47 17.35
CA TYR A 165 -4.08 -8.76 16.25
C TYR A 165 -3.14 -8.43 15.09
N ARG A 166 -1.86 -8.14 15.35
CA ARG A 166 -0.86 -7.93 14.28
C ARG A 166 -0.52 -9.26 13.60
N ILE A 167 -0.39 -10.32 14.39
CA ILE A 167 -0.19 -11.68 13.85
C ILE A 167 -1.37 -12.06 12.94
N ALA A 168 -2.61 -11.86 13.38
CA ALA A 168 -3.79 -12.16 12.58
C ALA A 168 -3.80 -11.38 11.25
N TYR A 169 -3.57 -10.07 11.30
CA TYR A 169 -3.50 -9.23 10.12
C TYR A 169 -2.44 -9.72 9.11
N LEU A 170 -1.22 -9.95 9.57
CA LEU A 170 -0.12 -10.37 8.70
C LEU A 170 -0.36 -11.77 8.14
N ARG A 171 -0.86 -12.71 8.95
CA ARG A 171 -1.21 -14.06 8.52
C ARG A 171 -2.20 -14.05 7.36
N GLU A 172 -3.32 -13.35 7.52
CA GLU A 172 -4.35 -13.28 6.50
C GLU A 172 -3.83 -12.66 5.19
N HIS A 173 -2.96 -11.66 5.28
CA HIS A 173 -2.35 -11.05 4.08
C HIS A 173 -1.34 -11.99 3.42
N ILE A 174 -0.54 -12.73 4.20
CA ILE A 174 0.42 -13.71 3.66
C ILE A 174 -0.33 -14.89 3.01
N GLU A 175 -1.44 -15.33 3.59
CA GLU A 175 -2.30 -16.35 2.97
C GLU A 175 -2.79 -15.89 1.58
N MET A 176 -3.23 -14.65 1.44
CA MET A 176 -3.64 -14.10 0.15
C MET A 176 -2.48 -13.97 -0.86
N MET A 177 -1.28 -13.69 -0.41
CA MET A 177 -0.09 -13.74 -1.25
C MET A 177 0.20 -15.16 -1.76
N LYS A 178 0.14 -16.16 -0.85
CA LYS A 178 0.31 -17.59 -1.22
C LYS A 178 -0.74 -18.02 -2.25
N GLU A 179 -1.99 -17.63 -2.05
CA GLU A 179 -3.07 -17.93 -3.00
C GLU A 179 -2.85 -17.24 -4.35
N ALA A 180 -2.41 -15.98 -4.37
CA ALA A 180 -2.12 -15.27 -5.61
C ALA A 180 -1.01 -15.94 -6.42
N VAL A 181 0.04 -16.42 -5.75
CA VAL A 181 1.11 -17.17 -6.40
C VAL A 181 0.62 -18.55 -6.89
N ALA A 182 -0.09 -19.29 -6.02
CA ALA A 182 -0.44 -20.68 -6.28
C ALA A 182 -1.60 -20.85 -7.29
N TYR A 183 -2.58 -19.95 -7.27
CA TYR A 183 -3.81 -20.09 -8.06
C TYR A 183 -3.93 -19.06 -9.19
N ASP A 184 -3.37 -17.84 -8.99
CA ASP A 184 -3.51 -16.77 -9.96
C ASP A 184 -2.26 -16.65 -10.85
N GLY A 185 -1.17 -17.37 -10.54
CA GLY A 185 0.06 -17.37 -11.31
C GLY A 185 0.88 -16.10 -11.20
N ILE A 186 0.72 -15.35 -10.12
CA ILE A 186 1.45 -14.10 -9.88
C ILE A 186 2.94 -14.38 -9.60
N ASP A 187 3.82 -13.73 -10.33
CA ASP A 187 5.26 -13.70 -10.02
C ASP A 187 5.54 -12.70 -8.90
N LEU A 188 5.46 -13.17 -7.65
CA LEU A 188 5.72 -12.38 -6.47
C LEU A 188 7.16 -12.61 -5.99
N MET A 189 8.04 -11.64 -6.21
CA MET A 189 9.46 -11.71 -5.86
C MET A 189 9.71 -11.67 -4.35
N GLY A 190 8.86 -10.98 -3.60
CA GLY A 190 9.08 -10.82 -2.17
C GLY A 190 8.08 -9.91 -1.47
N TYR A 191 8.25 -9.87 -0.15
CA TYR A 191 7.40 -9.12 0.77
C TYR A 191 8.22 -8.54 1.91
N THR A 192 7.99 -7.27 2.22
CA THR A 192 8.56 -6.60 3.38
C THR A 192 7.47 -5.92 4.20
N PRO A 193 7.32 -6.27 5.50
CA PRO A 193 6.40 -5.57 6.37
C PRO A 193 6.92 -4.17 6.71
N TRP A 194 6.00 -3.24 6.91
CA TRP A 194 6.33 -1.90 7.36
C TRP A 194 6.66 -1.90 8.85
N GLY A 195 7.91 -1.52 9.15
CA GLY A 195 8.41 -1.33 10.50
C GLY A 195 8.77 -2.63 11.22
N PHE A 196 10.06 -3.02 11.23
CA PHE A 196 10.51 -4.11 12.09
C PHE A 196 10.59 -3.69 13.58
N ILE A 197 10.75 -2.40 13.84
CA ILE A 197 10.77 -1.75 15.16
C ILE A 197 9.74 -0.63 15.18
N ASP A 198 9.16 -0.33 16.34
CA ASP A 198 8.26 0.81 16.47
C ASP A 198 8.93 2.12 16.10
N LEU A 199 8.24 2.91 15.33
CA LEU A 199 8.67 4.19 14.78
C LEU A 199 7.53 5.21 14.85
N VAL A 200 7.86 6.46 14.68
CA VAL A 200 6.84 7.51 14.52
C VAL A 200 6.10 7.28 13.20
N SER A 201 4.79 7.13 13.27
CA SER A 201 3.96 6.92 12.08
C SER A 201 4.11 8.08 11.10
N ALA A 202 4.50 7.78 9.87
CA ALA A 202 4.69 8.79 8.83
C ALA A 202 3.41 9.54 8.47
N SER A 203 2.25 8.88 8.55
CA SER A 203 0.96 9.46 8.17
C SER A 203 0.31 10.33 9.25
N THR A 204 0.57 10.04 10.54
CA THR A 204 -0.10 10.72 11.67
C THR A 204 0.86 11.47 12.60
N GLY A 205 2.16 11.26 12.49
CA GLY A 205 3.14 11.84 13.40
C GLY A 205 3.10 11.25 14.82
N GLU A 206 2.47 10.09 15.01
CA GLU A 206 2.21 9.50 16.31
C GLU A 206 3.11 8.30 16.59
N MET A 207 3.74 8.27 17.76
CA MET A 207 4.48 7.10 18.24
C MET A 207 3.56 5.98 18.72
N LYS A 208 2.37 6.32 19.25
CA LYS A 208 1.38 5.34 19.72
C LYS A 208 0.82 4.45 18.62
N LYS A 209 0.89 4.87 17.35
CA LYS A 209 0.50 4.07 16.19
C LYS A 209 1.66 3.14 15.81
N ARG A 210 1.73 2.01 16.50
CA ARG A 210 2.85 1.09 16.45
C ARG A 210 2.69 0.03 15.36
N TYR A 211 3.76 -0.18 14.61
CA TYR A 211 3.79 -1.16 13.51
C TYR A 211 4.79 -2.30 13.74
N GLY A 212 5.80 -2.05 14.59
CA GLY A 212 6.95 -2.93 14.71
C GLY A 212 6.69 -4.27 15.38
N PHE A 213 7.59 -5.21 15.15
CA PHE A 213 7.72 -6.46 15.91
C PHE A 213 8.50 -6.27 17.22
N ILE A 214 9.17 -5.13 17.33
CA ILE A 214 9.91 -4.71 18.51
C ILE A 214 9.26 -3.43 19.04
N TYR A 215 8.79 -3.49 20.27
CA TYR A 215 8.26 -2.36 21.01
C TYR A 215 9.39 -1.39 21.39
N VAL A 216 9.12 -0.10 21.31
CA VAL A 216 9.99 0.96 21.82
C VAL A 216 9.24 1.74 22.89
N ASP A 217 9.79 1.80 24.10
CA ASP A 217 9.22 2.59 25.20
C ASP A 217 9.39 4.08 24.92
N LYS A 218 8.42 4.64 24.19
CA LYS A 218 8.30 6.05 23.87
C LYS A 218 6.85 6.40 23.57
N ASP A 219 6.40 7.54 24.11
CA ASP A 219 5.07 8.09 23.84
C ASP A 219 5.08 9.18 22.74
N ASN A 220 3.92 9.80 22.49
CA ASN A 220 3.78 10.87 21.50
C ASN A 220 4.50 12.17 21.91
N ASP A 221 4.66 12.41 23.20
CA ASP A 221 5.28 13.59 23.78
C ASP A 221 6.80 13.44 23.89
N GLY A 222 7.31 12.26 23.52
CA GLY A 222 8.74 11.95 23.53
C GLY A 222 9.25 11.37 24.85
N HIS A 223 8.37 11.11 25.81
CA HIS A 223 8.72 10.46 27.08
C HIS A 223 8.89 8.96 26.90
N GLY A 224 9.69 8.36 27.79
CA GLY A 224 10.00 6.93 27.81
C GLY A 224 11.50 6.68 27.93
N THR A 225 11.85 5.43 28.17
CA THR A 225 13.23 5.00 28.39
C THR A 225 13.96 4.61 27.11
N LEU A 226 13.23 4.52 25.99
CA LEU A 226 13.67 3.95 24.71
C LEU A 226 14.07 2.47 24.81
N GLU A 227 13.69 1.78 25.87
CA GLU A 227 13.86 0.33 25.99
C GLU A 227 13.15 -0.38 24.84
N ARG A 228 13.77 -1.45 24.33
CA ARG A 228 13.23 -2.26 23.23
C ARG A 228 12.85 -3.63 23.75
N ARG A 229 11.65 -4.08 23.40
CA ARG A 229 11.12 -5.38 23.81
C ARG A 229 10.56 -6.12 22.59
N LYS A 230 10.88 -7.40 22.46
CA LYS A 230 10.26 -8.25 21.43
C LYS A 230 8.79 -8.42 21.74
N LYS A 231 7.92 -8.19 20.76
CA LYS A 231 6.50 -8.47 20.84
C LYS A 231 6.24 -9.95 20.54
N LYS A 232 5.03 -10.43 20.79
CA LYS A 232 4.65 -11.81 20.44
C LYS A 232 4.78 -12.08 18.96
N SER A 233 4.46 -11.12 18.12
CA SER A 233 4.62 -11.18 16.67
C SER A 233 6.06 -11.37 16.21
N PHE A 234 7.07 -11.01 17.01
CA PHE A 234 8.48 -11.17 16.65
C PHE A 234 8.85 -12.65 16.43
N ALA A 235 8.53 -13.51 17.41
CA ALA A 235 8.86 -14.93 17.31
C ALA A 235 8.04 -15.62 16.20
N TRP A 236 6.77 -15.24 16.07
CA TRP A 236 5.92 -15.76 15.00
C TRP A 236 6.47 -15.38 13.61
N TYR A 237 6.84 -14.12 13.41
CA TYR A 237 7.36 -13.69 12.10
C TYR A 237 8.74 -14.26 11.79
N GLN A 238 9.57 -14.50 12.82
CA GLN A 238 10.83 -15.23 12.66
C GLN A 238 10.60 -16.64 12.09
N GLN A 239 9.55 -17.35 12.55
CA GLN A 239 9.15 -18.64 12.02
C GLN A 239 8.63 -18.53 10.58
N VAL A 240 7.79 -17.53 10.29
CA VAL A 240 7.32 -17.26 8.92
C VAL A 240 8.49 -17.10 7.95
N ILE A 241 9.51 -16.32 8.33
CA ILE A 241 10.72 -16.17 7.51
C ILE A 241 11.48 -17.49 7.36
N ALA A 242 11.68 -18.23 8.44
CA ALA A 242 12.44 -19.47 8.43
C ALA A 242 11.81 -20.56 7.56
N THR A 243 10.48 -20.54 7.45
CA THR A 243 9.70 -21.52 6.67
C THR A 243 9.25 -20.97 5.31
N ASN A 244 9.71 -19.76 4.93
CA ASN A 244 9.27 -19.08 3.71
C ASN A 244 7.74 -19.01 3.59
N GLY A 245 7.06 -18.73 4.72
CA GLY A 245 5.61 -18.61 4.77
C GLY A 245 4.83 -19.94 4.78
N GLU A 246 5.49 -21.08 4.88
CA GLU A 246 4.77 -22.37 4.95
C GLU A 246 4.06 -22.55 6.29
N GLU A 247 4.65 -22.08 7.38
CA GLU A 247 4.06 -22.11 8.71
C GLU A 247 3.66 -20.69 9.15
N LEU A 248 2.35 -20.46 9.30
CA LEU A 248 1.75 -19.17 9.66
C LEU A 248 1.06 -19.18 11.04
#